data_0ca660f97989c5f49fc835988f413d81
#
_entry.id   0ca660f97989c5f49fc835988f413d81
#
_cell.length_a   1.000
_cell.length_b   1.000
_cell.length_c   1.000
_cell.angle_alpha   90.00
_cell.angle_beta   90.00
_cell.angle_gamma   90.00
#
_symmetry.space_group_name_H-M   'P 1'
#
loop_
_entity.id
_entity.type
_entity.pdbx_description
1 polymer ?
#
loop_
_entity_poly.entity_id
_entity_poly.type
_entity_poly.pdbx_seq_one_letter_code
_entity_poly.pdbx_strand_id
1 'polypeptide(L)'
;MPPVAVRILHAEAGPEAGPLERALIGARAELAESHRRGFLVAGAADVRVVAGPPDGISFGARLRGLATEALGAGTGGLVVLGSGAMPLATAGDRRAFVAAAGRLVPAALANNVYSADIVALSGATLLRDLHDLPDLPADNALPRWLAEVADVPVSGLQRWRLGIDLDSPLDLLLTGRDADAACLRMTGLDIEAVVERLGRVRAILADRRAELVLAGRTSAGTLRALERGAACRVRALVEERGLRAVSTLALGVADRAPGDDAGGGAADPGSVAASNEDAVATRRPPRSTLGLLVDRDGPEALGGLLAELGDGAIVDTRVLMAHQFGADEAGWPPAEDRFAADLLLPDRIADPWLRALITGLRDAPIPVLAGGHTLVGPGIRLLATRIA
;
A
#
# COMPACT_ATOMS: atom_id res chain seq x y z
N MET A 1 8.49 31.33 4.98
CA MET A 1 7.99 29.99 5.37
C MET A 1 8.92 29.43 6.43
N PRO A 2 8.39 28.80 7.50
CA PRO A 2 9.22 28.06 8.43
C PRO A 2 10.05 26.99 7.72
N PRO A 3 11.25 26.65 8.24
CA PRO A 3 12.02 25.54 7.73
C PRO A 3 11.24 24.23 7.83
N VAL A 4 11.37 23.36 6.83
CA VAL A 4 10.69 22.07 6.76
C VAL A 4 11.72 20.95 6.84
N ALA A 5 11.50 19.99 7.74
CA ALA A 5 12.22 18.73 7.78
C ALA A 5 11.48 17.66 6.97
N VAL A 6 12.24 16.77 6.33
CA VAL A 6 11.72 15.58 5.65
C VAL A 6 12.41 14.34 6.23
N ARG A 7 11.63 13.35 6.58
CA ARG A 7 12.10 12.05 7.10
C ARG A 7 11.59 10.94 6.21
N ILE A 8 12.51 10.20 5.62
CA ILE A 8 12.24 9.08 4.72
C ILE A 8 12.56 7.81 5.50
N LEU A 9 11.52 7.05 5.85
CA LEU A 9 11.67 5.83 6.65
C LEU A 9 12.06 4.67 5.74
N HIS A 10 13.19 4.02 6.05
CA HIS A 10 13.71 2.90 5.28
C HIS A 10 14.01 1.72 6.19
N ALA A 11 13.29 0.62 6.01
CA ALA A 11 13.60 -0.63 6.68
C ALA A 11 14.70 -1.37 5.92
N GLU A 12 15.78 -1.74 6.62
CA GLU A 12 16.86 -2.55 6.08
C GLU A 12 16.47 -4.03 6.03
N ALA A 13 17.14 -4.78 5.16
CA ALA A 13 16.91 -6.21 5.05
C ALA A 13 17.34 -6.94 6.32
N GLY A 14 16.45 -7.76 6.86
CA GLY A 14 16.80 -8.68 7.94
C GLY A 14 17.80 -9.77 7.49
N PRO A 15 18.43 -10.48 8.42
CA PRO A 15 19.37 -11.55 8.10
C PRO A 15 18.74 -12.68 7.28
N GLU A 16 17.47 -12.96 7.52
CA GLU A 16 16.68 -14.01 6.86
C GLU A 16 16.02 -13.56 5.55
N ALA A 17 16.17 -12.30 5.13
CA ALA A 17 15.56 -11.78 3.92
C ALA A 17 16.00 -12.58 2.69
N GLY A 18 15.05 -12.97 1.85
CA GLY A 18 15.30 -13.69 0.61
C GLY A 18 15.84 -12.77 -0.52
N PRO A 19 16.20 -13.33 -1.67
CA PRO A 19 16.72 -12.57 -2.79
C PRO A 19 15.74 -11.51 -3.33
N LEU A 20 14.45 -11.82 -3.42
CA LEU A 20 13.42 -10.89 -3.90
C LEU A 20 13.19 -9.76 -2.90
N GLU A 21 13.18 -10.09 -1.63
CA GLU A 21 13.04 -9.09 -0.56
C GLU A 21 14.23 -8.13 -0.56
N ARG A 22 15.46 -8.64 -0.66
CA ARG A 22 16.68 -7.80 -0.78
C ARG A 22 16.65 -6.90 -2.01
N ALA A 23 16.18 -7.42 -3.16
CA ALA A 23 16.05 -6.62 -4.37
C ALA A 23 15.04 -5.48 -4.21
N LEU A 24 13.89 -5.75 -3.60
CA LEU A 24 12.88 -4.73 -3.31
C LEU A 24 13.41 -3.66 -2.34
N ILE A 25 14.07 -4.08 -1.26
CA ILE A 25 14.67 -3.18 -0.26
C ILE A 25 15.77 -2.32 -0.91
N GLY A 26 16.60 -2.91 -1.78
CA GLY A 26 17.61 -2.17 -2.55
C GLY A 26 16.99 -1.09 -3.46
N ALA A 27 15.92 -1.43 -4.18
CA ALA A 27 15.19 -0.46 -5.01
C ALA A 27 14.54 0.65 -4.18
N ARG A 28 14.00 0.32 -3.00
CA ARG A 28 13.48 1.30 -2.04
C ARG A 28 14.58 2.23 -1.49
N ALA A 29 15.80 1.71 -1.25
CA ALA A 29 16.93 2.53 -0.82
C ALA A 29 17.34 3.55 -1.91
N GLU A 30 17.40 3.14 -3.17
CA GLU A 30 17.67 4.03 -4.31
C GLU A 30 16.58 5.09 -4.47
N LEU A 31 15.30 4.69 -4.29
CA LEU A 31 14.18 5.62 -4.31
C LEU A 31 14.25 6.62 -3.17
N ALA A 32 14.63 6.18 -1.96
CA ALA A 32 14.83 7.06 -0.80
C ALA A 32 15.89 8.13 -1.08
N GLU A 33 17.00 7.75 -1.69
CA GLU A 33 18.05 8.71 -2.08
C GLU A 33 17.58 9.67 -3.19
N SER A 34 16.77 9.18 -4.14
CA SER A 34 16.12 10.04 -5.13
C SER A 34 15.16 11.03 -4.48
N HIS A 35 14.37 10.59 -3.49
CA HIS A 35 13.51 11.48 -2.70
C HIS A 35 14.32 12.48 -1.90
N ARG A 36 15.41 12.05 -1.24
CA ARG A 36 16.28 12.95 -0.47
C ARG A 36 16.75 14.11 -1.32
N ARG A 37 17.31 13.83 -2.50
CA ARG A 37 17.74 14.87 -3.45
C ARG A 37 16.57 15.72 -3.95
N GLY A 38 15.46 15.08 -4.28
CA GLY A 38 14.28 15.77 -4.82
C GLY A 38 13.61 16.71 -3.83
N PHE A 39 13.55 16.36 -2.54
CA PHE A 39 12.99 17.23 -1.50
C PHE A 39 13.93 18.40 -1.14
N LEU A 40 15.27 18.21 -1.18
CA LEU A 40 16.21 19.33 -1.06
C LEU A 40 15.99 20.35 -2.19
N VAL A 41 15.88 19.89 -3.45
CA VAL A 41 15.56 20.76 -4.59
C VAL A 41 14.17 21.41 -4.46
N ALA A 42 13.23 20.74 -3.79
CA ALA A 42 11.90 21.29 -3.52
C ALA A 42 11.89 22.36 -2.41
N GLY A 43 13.03 22.61 -1.74
CA GLY A 43 13.18 23.65 -0.74
C GLY A 43 13.03 23.17 0.71
N ALA A 44 13.11 21.88 0.98
CA ALA A 44 13.21 21.39 2.35
C ALA A 44 14.55 21.78 2.97
N ALA A 45 14.53 22.18 4.24
CA ALA A 45 15.72 22.67 4.96
C ALA A 45 16.62 21.51 5.44
N ASP A 46 16.03 20.38 5.81
CA ASP A 46 16.73 19.19 6.27
C ASP A 46 16.01 17.94 5.74
N VAL A 47 16.73 17.06 5.06
CA VAL A 47 16.20 15.82 4.50
C VAL A 47 17.09 14.66 4.90
N ARG A 48 16.51 13.69 5.63
CA ARG A 48 17.24 12.51 6.10
C ARG A 48 16.52 11.22 5.74
N VAL A 49 17.29 10.22 5.35
CA VAL A 49 16.85 8.84 5.32
C VAL A 49 17.09 8.26 6.71
N VAL A 50 16.02 7.82 7.35
CA VAL A 50 16.04 7.16 8.66
C VAL A 50 16.02 5.66 8.39
N ALA A 51 17.23 5.08 8.28
CA ALA A 51 17.42 3.67 8.00
C ALA A 51 17.67 2.89 9.28
N GLY A 52 17.23 1.64 9.30
CA GLY A 52 17.48 0.69 10.37
C GLY A 52 16.74 -0.62 10.18
N PRO A 53 17.17 -1.68 10.88
CA PRO A 53 16.47 -2.94 10.90
C PRO A 53 15.06 -2.75 11.52
N PRO A 54 14.12 -3.67 11.25
CA PRO A 54 12.84 -3.72 11.97
C PRO A 54 13.10 -3.84 13.49
N ASP A 55 12.69 -2.84 14.26
CA ASP A 55 12.96 -2.71 15.69
C ASP A 55 11.71 -2.88 16.57
N GLY A 56 10.56 -3.18 15.96
CA GLY A 56 9.29 -3.35 16.66
C GLY A 56 8.67 -2.04 17.19
N ILE A 57 9.30 -0.89 16.97
CA ILE A 57 8.76 0.41 17.37
C ILE A 57 7.56 0.74 16.47
N SER A 58 6.42 1.07 17.08
CA SER A 58 5.21 1.46 16.34
C SER A 58 5.46 2.73 15.51
N PHE A 59 4.71 2.88 14.41
CA PHE A 59 4.77 4.10 13.60
C PHE A 59 4.48 5.36 14.42
N GLY A 60 3.46 5.30 15.32
CA GLY A 60 3.11 6.43 16.18
C GLY A 60 4.25 6.85 17.10
N ALA A 61 4.90 5.87 17.77
CA ALA A 61 6.06 6.15 18.64
C ALA A 61 7.23 6.75 17.85
N ARG A 62 7.51 6.22 16.66
CA ARG A 62 8.53 6.74 15.76
C ARG A 62 8.22 8.19 15.32
N LEU A 63 6.98 8.48 14.95
CA LEU A 63 6.58 9.81 14.52
C LEU A 63 6.69 10.85 15.65
N ARG A 64 6.35 10.48 16.89
CA ARG A 64 6.57 11.35 18.08
C ARG A 64 8.05 11.74 18.23
N GLY A 65 8.95 10.76 18.09
CA GLY A 65 10.39 11.00 18.12
C GLY A 65 10.88 11.95 17.02
N LEU A 66 10.43 11.72 15.79
CA LEU A 66 10.78 12.54 14.63
C LEU A 66 10.24 13.98 14.74
N ALA A 67 9.02 14.16 15.28
CA ALA A 67 8.47 15.48 15.53
C ALA A 67 9.25 16.25 16.59
N THR A 68 9.65 15.57 17.67
CA THR A 68 10.50 16.14 18.74
C THR A 68 11.86 16.56 18.20
N GLU A 69 12.52 15.70 17.39
CA GLU A 69 13.78 16.01 16.73
C GLU A 69 13.65 17.23 15.80
N ALA A 70 12.62 17.25 14.96
CA ALA A 70 12.37 18.35 14.04
C ALA A 70 12.18 19.70 14.76
N LEU A 71 11.40 19.72 15.85
CA LEU A 71 11.21 20.91 16.69
C LEU A 71 12.53 21.33 17.34
N GLY A 72 13.30 20.40 17.89
CA GLY A 72 14.61 20.66 18.48
C GLY A 72 15.61 21.27 17.49
N ALA A 73 15.49 20.93 16.22
CA ALA A 73 16.27 21.52 15.12
C ALA A 73 15.71 22.87 14.61
N GLY A 74 14.65 23.42 15.23
CA GLY A 74 14.06 24.70 14.86
C GLY A 74 13.20 24.66 13.61
N THR A 75 12.75 23.47 13.16
CA THR A 75 11.84 23.34 12.02
C THR A 75 10.38 23.54 12.45
N GLY A 76 9.59 24.19 11.60
CA GLY A 76 8.17 24.46 11.86
C GLY A 76 7.21 23.55 11.10
N GLY A 77 7.74 22.60 10.30
CA GLY A 77 6.97 21.62 9.56
C GLY A 77 7.74 20.34 9.30
N LEU A 78 7.02 19.23 9.15
CA LEU A 78 7.59 17.89 8.98
C LEU A 78 6.87 17.16 7.85
N VAL A 79 7.65 16.54 6.96
CA VAL A 79 7.16 15.57 5.98
C VAL A 79 7.71 14.20 6.34
N VAL A 80 6.84 13.21 6.45
CA VAL A 80 7.23 11.80 6.70
C VAL A 80 6.70 10.94 5.57
N LEU A 81 7.53 10.04 5.06
CA LEU A 81 7.15 9.09 4.01
C LEU A 81 7.95 7.79 4.11
N GLY A 82 7.37 6.70 3.60
CA GLY A 82 8.07 5.45 3.40
C GLY A 82 9.05 5.51 2.23
N SER A 83 10.13 4.73 2.28
CA SER A 83 11.14 4.68 1.21
C SER A 83 10.61 4.13 -0.12
N GLY A 84 9.55 3.31 -0.09
CA GLY A 84 8.84 2.78 -1.27
C GLY A 84 7.81 3.74 -1.86
N ALA A 85 7.42 4.78 -1.10
CA ALA A 85 6.32 5.65 -1.45
C ALA A 85 6.59 6.49 -2.71
N MET A 86 5.55 6.66 -3.51
CA MET A 86 5.50 7.62 -4.63
C MET A 86 6.67 7.54 -5.63
N PRO A 87 7.02 6.37 -6.20
CA PRO A 87 8.14 6.24 -7.14
C PRO A 87 8.01 7.13 -8.39
N LEU A 88 6.80 7.57 -8.72
CA LEU A 88 6.48 8.43 -9.85
C LEU A 88 6.22 9.89 -9.45
N ALA A 89 6.67 10.33 -8.26
CA ALA A 89 6.53 11.71 -7.83
C ALA A 89 7.35 12.67 -8.69
N THR A 90 6.73 13.75 -9.11
CA THR A 90 7.38 14.84 -9.84
C THR A 90 7.99 15.87 -8.88
N ALA A 91 8.83 16.78 -9.41
CA ALA A 91 9.32 17.93 -8.65
C ALA A 91 8.15 18.81 -8.13
N GLY A 92 7.06 18.93 -8.89
CA GLY A 92 5.86 19.66 -8.49
C GLY A 92 5.12 19.00 -7.32
N ASP A 93 5.14 17.68 -7.23
CA ASP A 93 4.54 16.96 -6.11
C ASP A 93 5.32 17.20 -4.82
N ARG A 94 6.65 17.05 -4.87
CA ARG A 94 7.53 17.29 -3.72
C ARG A 94 7.42 18.73 -3.22
N ARG A 95 7.38 19.71 -4.14
CA ARG A 95 7.13 21.12 -3.76
C ARG A 95 5.78 21.32 -3.07
N ALA A 96 4.74 20.61 -3.51
CA ALA A 96 3.42 20.72 -2.87
C ALA A 96 3.46 20.26 -1.40
N PHE A 97 4.13 19.13 -1.12
CA PHE A 97 4.29 18.64 0.26
C PHE A 97 5.15 19.57 1.11
N VAL A 98 6.28 20.06 0.59
CA VAL A 98 7.14 21.04 1.31
C VAL A 98 6.38 22.32 1.58
N ALA A 99 5.65 22.86 0.59
CA ALA A 99 4.84 24.07 0.77
C ALA A 99 3.71 23.88 1.78
N ALA A 100 3.10 22.69 1.81
CA ALA A 100 2.06 22.37 2.79
C ALA A 100 2.64 22.33 4.21
N ALA A 101 3.77 21.60 4.41
CA ALA A 101 4.44 21.53 5.71
C ALA A 101 4.96 22.89 6.20
N GLY A 102 5.35 23.77 5.27
CA GLY A 102 5.85 25.12 5.59
C GLY A 102 4.77 26.15 5.96
N ARG A 103 3.51 25.75 6.17
CA ARG A 103 2.46 26.67 6.66
C ARG A 103 2.62 26.91 8.17
N LEU A 104 2.13 28.08 8.63
CA LEU A 104 2.14 28.40 10.07
C LEU A 104 0.95 27.79 10.83
N VAL A 105 -0.16 27.58 10.12
CA VAL A 105 -1.40 27.04 10.71
C VAL A 105 -1.33 25.51 10.74
N PRO A 106 -1.74 24.87 11.85
CA PRO A 106 -1.85 23.43 11.95
C PRO A 106 -2.72 22.84 10.83
N ALA A 107 -2.17 21.97 10.03
CA ALA A 107 -2.86 21.24 8.97
C ALA A 107 -2.02 20.04 8.52
N ALA A 108 -2.63 19.08 7.83
CA ALA A 108 -1.95 17.99 7.20
C ALA A 108 -2.31 17.86 5.70
N LEU A 109 -1.32 17.45 4.90
CA LEU A 109 -1.51 17.05 3.51
C LEU A 109 -0.98 15.63 3.33
N ALA A 110 -1.84 14.70 2.87
CA ALA A 110 -1.48 13.33 2.56
C ALA A 110 -1.60 13.06 1.05
N ASN A 111 -0.97 12.01 0.53
CA ASN A 111 -1.26 11.51 -0.83
C ASN A 111 -2.67 10.90 -0.89
N ASN A 112 -3.09 10.25 0.18
CA ASN A 112 -4.41 9.64 0.34
C ASN A 112 -4.82 9.76 1.82
N VAL A 113 -6.02 10.27 2.09
CA VAL A 113 -6.51 10.46 3.47
C VAL A 113 -6.92 9.14 4.16
N TYR A 114 -7.09 8.07 3.39
CA TYR A 114 -7.51 6.75 3.91
C TYR A 114 -6.36 5.72 3.98
N SER A 115 -5.28 5.97 3.26
CA SER A 115 -4.10 5.10 3.20
C SER A 115 -2.93 5.96 2.76
N ALA A 116 -2.25 6.55 3.72
CA ALA A 116 -1.21 7.54 3.46
C ALA A 116 0.17 6.89 3.48
N ASP A 117 0.93 7.06 2.40
CA ASP A 117 2.33 6.67 2.29
C ASP A 117 3.26 7.87 2.53
N ILE A 118 2.67 9.08 2.50
CA ILE A 118 3.33 10.34 2.81
C ILE A 118 2.35 11.30 3.47
N VAL A 119 2.82 11.97 4.53
CA VAL A 119 2.08 13.03 5.22
C VAL A 119 2.99 14.21 5.46
N ALA A 120 2.52 15.40 5.08
CA ALA A 120 3.12 16.68 5.43
C ALA A 120 2.33 17.31 6.58
N LEU A 121 3.00 17.66 7.66
CA LEU A 121 2.45 18.23 8.89
C LEU A 121 2.96 19.66 9.03
N SER A 122 2.06 20.63 9.23
CA SER A 122 2.40 22.04 9.36
C SER A 122 2.03 22.60 10.72
N GLY A 123 2.79 23.63 11.13
CA GLY A 123 2.62 24.32 12.40
C GLY A 123 3.36 23.67 13.56
N ALA A 124 4.26 24.44 14.19
CA ALA A 124 5.04 23.96 15.33
C ALA A 124 4.15 23.54 16.54
N THR A 125 2.92 24.07 16.63
CA THR A 125 1.94 23.64 17.64
C THR A 125 1.52 22.21 17.38
N LEU A 126 1.11 21.86 16.13
CA LEU A 126 0.73 20.51 15.78
C LEU A 126 1.88 19.52 16.07
N LEU A 127 3.12 19.87 15.69
CA LEU A 127 4.25 18.98 15.96
C LEU A 127 4.50 18.74 17.45
N ARG A 128 4.20 19.73 18.31
CA ARG A 128 4.23 19.54 19.78
C ARG A 128 3.10 18.63 20.24
N ASP A 129 1.88 18.87 19.72
CA ASP A 129 0.68 18.13 20.14
C ASP A 129 0.72 16.65 19.70
N LEU A 130 1.63 16.28 18.77
CA LEU A 130 1.88 14.87 18.44
C LEU A 130 2.42 14.04 19.62
N HIS A 131 2.80 14.63 20.74
CA HIS A 131 3.15 13.87 21.95
C HIS A 131 1.99 12.99 22.44
N ASP A 132 0.75 13.39 22.17
CA ASP A 132 -0.48 12.64 22.50
C ASP A 132 -0.86 11.60 21.44
N LEU A 133 -0.08 11.49 20.34
CA LEU A 133 -0.33 10.50 19.31
C LEU A 133 -0.22 9.09 19.89
N PRO A 134 -1.23 8.24 19.75
CA PRO A 134 -1.16 6.86 20.22
C PRO A 134 -0.13 6.05 19.43
N ASP A 135 0.17 4.85 19.90
CA ASP A 135 1.06 3.91 19.20
C ASP A 135 0.37 3.32 17.97
N LEU A 136 0.17 4.19 16.96
CA LEU A 136 -0.37 3.75 15.68
C LEU A 136 0.53 2.67 15.07
N PRO A 137 -0.03 1.51 14.67
CA PRO A 137 0.76 0.42 14.12
C PRO A 137 1.36 0.75 12.75
N ALA A 138 0.66 1.58 11.96
CA ALA A 138 1.03 1.96 10.59
C ALA A 138 0.65 3.41 10.28
N ASP A 139 1.26 3.97 9.22
CA ASP A 139 1.06 5.31 8.69
C ASP A 139 -0.37 5.56 8.19
N ASN A 140 -1.04 4.53 7.70
CA ASN A 140 -2.40 4.59 7.17
C ASN A 140 -3.44 5.18 8.13
N ALA A 141 -3.24 5.04 9.45
CA ALA A 141 -4.16 5.53 10.46
C ALA A 141 -3.94 7.03 10.80
N LEU A 142 -2.78 7.59 10.47
CA LEU A 142 -2.39 8.94 10.87
C LEU A 142 -3.34 10.04 10.33
N PRO A 143 -3.70 10.11 9.03
CA PRO A 143 -4.59 11.15 8.54
C PRO A 143 -5.97 11.12 9.20
N ARG A 144 -6.48 9.94 9.49
CA ARG A 144 -7.77 9.78 10.16
C ARG A 144 -7.69 10.20 11.62
N TRP A 145 -6.66 9.80 12.34
CA TRP A 145 -6.45 10.24 13.71
C TRP A 145 -6.35 11.75 13.80
N LEU A 146 -5.60 12.38 12.90
CA LEU A 146 -5.49 13.85 12.84
C LEU A 146 -6.84 14.52 12.62
N ALA A 147 -7.67 13.99 11.71
CA ALA A 147 -8.97 14.59 11.38
C ALA A 147 -10.06 14.29 12.41
N GLU A 148 -10.12 13.07 12.95
CA GLU A 148 -11.24 12.57 13.74
C GLU A 148 -11.00 12.73 15.27
N VAL A 149 -9.74 12.77 15.71
CA VAL A 149 -9.38 12.85 17.14
C VAL A 149 -8.69 14.16 17.49
N ALA A 150 -7.71 14.58 16.69
CA ALA A 150 -6.93 15.80 16.97
C ALA A 150 -7.57 17.07 16.38
N ASP A 151 -8.71 16.97 15.68
CA ASP A 151 -9.43 18.08 15.01
C ASP A 151 -8.51 18.93 14.11
N VAL A 152 -7.57 18.28 13.43
CA VAL A 152 -6.63 18.92 12.51
C VAL A 152 -7.16 18.82 11.08
N PRO A 153 -7.23 19.93 10.32
CA PRO A 153 -7.62 19.90 8.92
C PRO A 153 -6.68 19.02 8.09
N VAL A 154 -7.22 17.94 7.51
CA VAL A 154 -6.49 17.02 6.65
C VAL A 154 -6.99 17.15 5.22
N SER A 155 -6.06 17.29 4.26
CA SER A 155 -6.36 17.33 2.84
C SER A 155 -5.58 16.25 2.08
N GLY A 156 -6.12 15.80 0.94
CA GLY A 156 -5.49 14.79 0.09
C GLY A 156 -4.98 15.40 -1.23
N LEU A 157 -3.72 15.14 -1.59
CA LEU A 157 -3.19 15.44 -2.92
C LEU A 157 -3.57 14.31 -3.87
N GLN A 158 -4.83 14.30 -4.32
CA GLN A 158 -5.46 13.22 -5.08
C GLN A 158 -4.90 13.09 -6.51
N ARG A 159 -3.64 12.69 -6.63
CA ARG A 159 -2.99 12.36 -7.90
C ARG A 159 -2.73 10.86 -7.93
N TRP A 160 -3.36 10.14 -8.84
CA TRP A 160 -3.33 8.68 -8.89
C TRP A 160 -1.91 8.06 -8.82
N ARG A 161 -0.91 8.72 -9.45
CA ARG A 161 0.49 8.25 -9.44
C ARG A 161 1.16 8.33 -8.07
N LEU A 162 0.62 9.13 -7.15
CA LEU A 162 1.11 9.22 -5.77
C LEU A 162 0.59 8.11 -4.87
N GLY A 163 -0.37 7.32 -5.34
CA GLY A 163 -0.83 6.12 -4.66
C GLY A 163 -0.13 4.84 -5.14
N ILE A 164 0.92 4.97 -5.96
CA ILE A 164 1.80 3.85 -6.30
C ILE A 164 2.86 3.76 -5.20
N ASP A 165 3.02 2.57 -4.67
CA ASP A 165 4.09 2.22 -3.75
C ASP A 165 4.87 1.00 -4.27
N LEU A 166 6.12 0.88 -3.92
CA LEU A 166 6.95 -0.29 -4.22
C LEU A 166 6.75 -1.32 -3.11
N ASP A 167 5.64 -2.04 -3.14
CA ASP A 167 5.28 -3.04 -2.13
C ASP A 167 5.75 -4.45 -2.50
N SER A 168 5.99 -4.67 -3.78
CA SER A 168 6.40 -5.97 -4.30
C SER A 168 7.38 -5.86 -5.47
N PRO A 169 8.11 -6.94 -5.79
CA PRO A 169 8.96 -6.98 -6.98
C PRO A 169 8.23 -6.73 -8.30
N LEU A 170 6.94 -7.05 -8.40
CA LEU A 170 6.13 -6.72 -9.58
C LEU A 170 5.99 -5.21 -9.78
N ASP A 171 5.91 -4.45 -8.69
CA ASP A 171 5.79 -2.99 -8.76
C ASP A 171 7.03 -2.34 -9.38
N LEU A 172 8.21 -2.96 -9.20
CA LEU A 172 9.46 -2.53 -9.84
C LEU A 172 9.36 -2.60 -11.38
N LEU A 173 8.66 -3.63 -11.91
CA LEU A 173 8.43 -3.78 -13.35
C LEU A 173 7.29 -2.88 -13.85
N LEU A 174 6.26 -2.66 -13.03
CA LEU A 174 5.12 -1.81 -13.36
C LEU A 174 5.52 -0.35 -13.52
N THR A 175 6.35 0.17 -12.62
CA THR A 175 6.82 1.56 -12.66
C THR A 175 7.69 1.84 -13.88
N GLY A 176 8.38 0.81 -14.39
CA GLY A 176 9.23 0.89 -15.57
C GLY A 176 10.44 1.81 -15.40
N ARG A 177 10.92 1.97 -14.16
CA ARG A 177 12.17 2.65 -13.85
C ARG A 177 13.34 1.70 -14.10
N ASP A 178 14.35 2.15 -14.86
CA ASP A 178 15.50 1.29 -15.21
C ASP A 178 16.25 0.78 -13.98
N ALA A 179 16.40 1.62 -12.95
CA ALA A 179 17.03 1.25 -11.69
C ALA A 179 16.30 0.10 -10.99
N ASP A 180 14.98 0.14 -10.96
CA ASP A 180 14.14 -0.88 -10.31
C ASP A 180 14.28 -2.22 -11.03
N ALA A 181 14.20 -2.22 -12.37
CA ALA A 181 14.39 -3.43 -13.16
C ALA A 181 15.81 -4.02 -13.01
N ALA A 182 16.82 -3.16 -12.83
CA ALA A 182 18.20 -3.60 -12.59
C ALA A 182 18.33 -4.35 -11.25
N CYS A 183 17.68 -3.89 -10.18
CA CYS A 183 17.66 -4.60 -8.89
C CYS A 183 17.11 -6.03 -9.02
N LEU A 184 16.05 -6.23 -9.80
CA LEU A 184 15.51 -7.58 -10.04
C LEU A 184 16.45 -8.46 -10.86
N ARG A 185 17.09 -7.93 -11.91
CA ARG A 185 18.06 -8.71 -12.71
C ARG A 185 19.24 -9.21 -11.87
N MET A 186 19.64 -8.47 -10.85
CA MET A 186 20.71 -8.88 -9.93
C MET A 186 20.36 -10.13 -9.11
N THR A 187 19.09 -10.52 -9.01
CA THR A 187 18.68 -11.77 -8.34
C THR A 187 18.95 -13.01 -9.18
N GLY A 188 19.37 -12.87 -10.43
CA GLY A 188 19.53 -13.98 -11.36
C GLY A 188 18.22 -14.58 -11.85
N LEU A 189 17.08 -13.92 -11.59
CA LEU A 189 15.77 -14.35 -12.07
C LEU A 189 15.59 -14.05 -13.55
N ASP A 190 14.97 -15.00 -14.26
CA ASP A 190 14.39 -14.73 -15.56
C ASP A 190 13.10 -13.93 -15.40
N ILE A 191 13.19 -12.62 -15.56
CA ILE A 191 12.04 -11.71 -15.52
C ILE A 191 11.35 -11.55 -16.88
N GLU A 192 11.90 -12.13 -17.95
CA GLU A 192 11.39 -11.97 -19.32
C GLU A 192 9.95 -12.52 -19.44
N ALA A 193 9.67 -13.68 -18.82
CA ALA A 193 8.32 -14.24 -18.80
C ALA A 193 7.30 -13.34 -18.12
N VAL A 194 7.68 -12.59 -17.07
CA VAL A 194 6.81 -11.62 -16.41
C VAL A 194 6.60 -10.39 -17.28
N VAL A 195 7.66 -9.89 -17.92
CA VAL A 195 7.61 -8.75 -18.85
C VAL A 195 6.75 -9.08 -20.07
N GLU A 196 6.89 -10.28 -20.64
CA GLU A 196 6.04 -10.77 -21.73
C GLU A 196 4.57 -10.79 -21.31
N ARG A 197 4.28 -11.31 -20.12
CA ARG A 197 2.91 -11.40 -19.58
C ARG A 197 2.30 -10.01 -19.37
N LEU A 198 3.08 -9.06 -18.85
CA LEU A 198 2.68 -7.64 -18.79
C LEU A 198 2.34 -7.08 -20.18
N GLY A 199 3.14 -7.43 -21.20
CA GLY A 199 2.90 -7.07 -22.61
C GLY A 199 1.60 -7.66 -23.15
N ARG A 200 1.32 -8.93 -22.85
CA ARG A 200 0.08 -9.61 -23.28
C ARG A 200 -1.15 -8.98 -22.64
N VAL A 201 -1.12 -8.67 -21.34
CA VAL A 201 -2.25 -7.98 -20.67
C VAL A 201 -2.46 -6.58 -21.24
N ARG A 202 -1.39 -5.84 -21.59
CA ARG A 202 -1.50 -4.55 -22.28
C ARG A 202 -2.16 -4.72 -23.66
N ALA A 203 -1.83 -5.76 -24.40
CA ALA A 203 -2.46 -6.04 -25.70
C ALA A 203 -3.97 -6.31 -25.54
N ILE A 204 -4.39 -7.05 -24.50
CA ILE A 204 -5.80 -7.26 -24.17
C ILE A 204 -6.51 -5.94 -23.86
N LEU A 205 -5.90 -5.06 -23.06
CA LEU A 205 -6.46 -3.75 -22.75
C LEU A 205 -6.68 -2.90 -24.01
N ALA A 206 -5.90 -3.10 -25.09
CA ALA A 206 -6.00 -2.40 -26.36
C ALA A 206 -6.96 -3.05 -27.36
N ASP A 207 -7.42 -4.28 -27.13
CA ASP A 207 -8.27 -5.02 -28.07
C ASP A 207 -9.76 -4.82 -27.73
N ARG A 208 -10.51 -4.22 -28.66
CA ARG A 208 -11.97 -4.01 -28.53
C ARG A 208 -12.81 -5.30 -28.46
N ARG A 209 -12.24 -6.42 -28.87
CA ARG A 209 -12.93 -7.71 -28.89
C ARG A 209 -12.70 -8.48 -27.60
N ALA A 210 -11.63 -8.17 -26.89
CA ALA A 210 -11.23 -8.88 -25.70
C ALA A 210 -12.05 -8.48 -24.44
N GLU A 211 -11.97 -9.34 -23.43
CA GLU A 211 -12.51 -9.11 -22.09
C GLU A 211 -11.42 -9.32 -21.03
N LEU A 212 -11.24 -8.34 -20.16
CA LEU A 212 -10.31 -8.40 -19.03
C LEU A 212 -11.08 -8.67 -17.74
N VAL A 213 -10.66 -9.66 -16.98
CA VAL A 213 -11.13 -9.90 -15.59
C VAL A 213 -10.24 -9.12 -14.63
N LEU A 214 -10.83 -8.30 -13.78
CA LEU A 214 -10.17 -7.60 -12.69
C LEU A 214 -10.80 -8.03 -11.37
N ALA A 215 -10.04 -8.70 -10.51
CA ALA A 215 -10.52 -9.15 -9.21
C ALA A 215 -9.63 -8.61 -8.09
N GLY A 216 -10.21 -7.89 -7.13
CA GLY A 216 -9.50 -7.39 -5.97
C GLY A 216 -10.01 -6.09 -5.38
N ARG A 217 -9.20 -5.47 -4.53
CA ARG A 217 -9.53 -4.24 -3.78
C ARG A 217 -9.44 -2.98 -4.64
N THR A 218 -10.00 -3.03 -5.84
CA THR A 218 -9.97 -1.90 -6.76
C THR A 218 -10.87 -0.75 -6.30
N SER A 219 -10.58 0.47 -6.75
CA SER A 219 -11.36 1.67 -6.41
C SER A 219 -12.26 2.12 -7.55
N ALA A 220 -13.33 2.86 -7.22
CA ALA A 220 -14.18 3.50 -8.23
C ALA A 220 -13.37 4.42 -9.16
N GLY A 221 -12.31 5.06 -8.64
CA GLY A 221 -11.40 5.88 -9.45
C GLY A 221 -10.59 5.07 -10.46
N THR A 222 -10.18 3.85 -10.07
CA THR A 222 -9.50 2.89 -10.94
C THR A 222 -10.43 2.36 -12.02
N LEU A 223 -11.66 1.94 -11.66
CA LEU A 223 -12.67 1.49 -12.63
C LEU A 223 -12.98 2.57 -13.67
N ARG A 224 -13.20 3.81 -13.22
CA ARG A 224 -13.39 4.95 -14.14
C ARG A 224 -12.19 5.18 -15.07
N ALA A 225 -10.98 4.93 -14.60
CA ALA A 225 -9.79 5.06 -15.44
C ALA A 225 -9.71 3.95 -16.49
N LEU A 226 -10.09 2.72 -16.13
CA LEU A 226 -10.22 1.61 -17.08
C LEU A 226 -11.28 1.88 -18.14
N GLU A 227 -12.48 2.33 -17.75
CA GLU A 227 -13.56 2.68 -18.69
C GLU A 227 -13.14 3.72 -19.73
N ARG A 228 -12.21 4.62 -19.37
CA ARG A 228 -11.71 5.66 -20.29
C ARG A 228 -10.48 5.24 -21.09
N GLY A 229 -9.65 4.37 -20.54
CA GLY A 229 -8.32 4.05 -21.07
C GLY A 229 -8.21 2.69 -21.73
N ALA A 230 -9.10 1.74 -21.42
CA ALA A 230 -9.11 0.42 -22.02
C ALA A 230 -10.06 0.39 -23.23
N ALA A 231 -9.68 -0.32 -24.29
CA ALA A 231 -10.54 -0.60 -25.42
C ALA A 231 -11.40 -1.86 -25.21
N CYS A 232 -10.91 -2.81 -24.40
CA CYS A 232 -11.57 -4.07 -24.08
C CYS A 232 -12.78 -3.90 -23.15
N ARG A 233 -13.61 -4.92 -23.05
CA ARG A 233 -14.60 -5.04 -21.98
C ARG A 233 -13.90 -5.41 -20.68
N VAL A 234 -14.40 -4.89 -19.56
CA VAL A 234 -13.85 -5.18 -18.23
C VAL A 234 -14.93 -5.82 -17.36
N ARG A 235 -14.63 -7.01 -16.86
CA ARG A 235 -15.39 -7.67 -15.81
C ARG A 235 -14.70 -7.41 -14.48
N ALA A 236 -15.30 -6.61 -13.61
CA ALA A 236 -14.71 -6.27 -12.32
C ALA A 236 -15.42 -7.02 -11.17
N LEU A 237 -14.65 -7.78 -10.41
CA LEU A 237 -15.01 -8.36 -9.13
C LEU A 237 -14.37 -7.51 -8.04
N VAL A 238 -15.15 -6.57 -7.47
CA VAL A 238 -14.65 -5.69 -6.42
C VAL A 238 -14.72 -6.45 -5.09
N GLU A 239 -13.56 -6.77 -4.58
CA GLU A 239 -13.42 -7.53 -3.35
C GLU A 239 -13.37 -6.62 -2.12
N GLU A 240 -13.37 -7.22 -0.95
CA GLU A 240 -13.44 -6.54 0.34
C GLU A 240 -12.34 -5.48 0.48
N ARG A 241 -12.74 -4.22 0.50
CA ARG A 241 -11.86 -3.08 0.70
C ARG A 241 -11.65 -2.84 2.19
N GLY A 242 -10.45 -2.41 2.56
CA GLY A 242 -10.13 -2.13 3.96
C GLY A 242 -9.85 -3.38 4.79
N LEU A 243 -9.51 -4.48 4.16
CA LEU A 243 -9.15 -5.74 4.79
C LEU A 243 -8.05 -5.58 5.85
N ARG A 244 -7.18 -4.58 5.68
CA ARG A 244 -6.16 -4.14 6.63
C ARG A 244 -6.54 -2.92 7.47
N ALA A 245 -7.63 -2.26 7.10
CA ALA A 245 -8.09 -1.08 7.82
C ALA A 245 -8.93 -1.49 9.03
N VAL A 246 -8.35 -2.28 9.90
CA VAL A 246 -8.78 -2.35 11.30
C VAL A 246 -8.30 -1.04 11.93
N SER A 247 -9.00 0.05 11.60
CA SER A 247 -8.79 1.32 12.27
C SER A 247 -9.17 1.13 13.73
N THR A 248 -8.25 1.41 14.64
CA THR A 248 -8.56 1.48 16.07
C THR A 248 -9.71 2.47 16.34
N LEU A 249 -9.90 3.46 15.47
CA LEU A 249 -11.03 4.40 15.49
C LEU A 249 -12.37 3.72 15.13
N ALA A 250 -12.38 2.75 14.21
CA ALA A 250 -13.56 1.96 13.89
C ALA A 250 -13.92 0.97 15.02
N LEU A 251 -12.97 0.58 15.88
CA LEU A 251 -13.23 -0.27 17.05
C LEU A 251 -14.00 0.49 18.14
N GLY A 252 -13.71 1.78 18.35
CA GLY A 252 -14.43 2.62 19.32
C GLY A 252 -15.88 2.97 18.93
N VAL A 253 -16.27 2.80 17.66
CA VAL A 253 -17.65 3.04 17.17
C VAL A 253 -18.51 1.78 17.26
N ALA A 254 -17.92 0.59 17.26
CA ALA A 254 -18.66 -0.68 17.31
C ALA A 254 -19.22 -1.02 18.71
N ASP A 255 -18.67 -0.42 19.77
CA ASP A 255 -19.16 -0.62 21.15
C ASP A 255 -20.33 0.32 21.57
N ARG A 256 -20.76 1.22 20.68
CA ARG A 256 -22.00 1.97 20.92
C ARG A 256 -23.18 1.18 20.39
N ALA A 257 -23.87 0.50 21.29
CA ALA A 257 -25.15 -0.11 21.00
C ALA A 257 -26.13 0.97 20.50
N PRO A 258 -26.97 0.68 19.49
CA PRO A 258 -28.01 1.62 19.06
C PRO A 258 -29.02 1.80 20.21
N GLY A 259 -28.93 2.86 20.97
CA GLY A 259 -29.85 3.16 22.06
C GLY A 259 -29.33 4.02 23.22
N ASP A 260 -28.03 4.32 23.32
CA ASP A 260 -27.45 5.03 24.47
C ASP A 260 -27.37 6.57 24.31
N ASP A 261 -28.23 7.17 23.51
CA ASP A 261 -28.33 8.64 23.37
C ASP A 261 -29.06 9.37 24.51
N ALA A 262 -29.12 8.77 25.70
CA ALA A 262 -29.71 9.42 26.86
C ALA A 262 -28.86 9.27 28.13
N GLY A 263 -27.93 10.19 28.37
CA GLY A 263 -27.28 10.34 29.66
C GLY A 263 -25.82 10.75 29.61
N GLY A 264 -25.53 12.02 29.72
CA GLY A 264 -24.18 12.58 29.86
C GLY A 264 -23.50 12.08 31.13
N GLY A 265 -22.60 11.14 31.00
CA GLY A 265 -21.67 10.69 32.04
C GLY A 265 -20.27 10.66 31.43
N ALA A 266 -19.35 11.42 32.01
CA ALA A 266 -17.95 11.45 31.61
C ALA A 266 -17.36 10.04 31.67
N ALA A 267 -16.87 9.53 30.55
CA ALA A 267 -16.17 8.27 30.47
C ALA A 267 -14.79 8.42 31.12
N ASP A 268 -14.46 7.50 32.02
CA ASP A 268 -13.17 7.36 32.67
C ASP A 268 -12.09 7.02 31.63
N PRO A 269 -11.00 7.79 31.47
CA PRO A 269 -9.94 7.53 30.50
C PRO A 269 -9.09 6.29 30.76
N GLY A 270 -9.33 5.57 31.88
CA GLY A 270 -8.59 4.37 32.28
C GLY A 270 -9.08 3.04 31.68
N SER A 271 -10.21 3.01 30.97
CA SER A 271 -10.90 1.76 30.55
C SER A 271 -10.56 1.25 29.15
N VAL A 272 -9.65 1.85 28.42
CA VAL A 272 -9.39 1.53 27.00
C VAL A 272 -8.42 0.37 26.77
N ALA A 273 -7.87 -0.23 27.84
CA ALA A 273 -6.82 -1.25 27.71
C ALA A 273 -7.31 -2.72 27.69
N ALA A 274 -8.61 -2.98 27.79
CA ALA A 274 -9.13 -4.34 27.73
C ALA A 274 -10.09 -4.45 26.54
N SER A 275 -9.62 -4.95 25.39
CA SER A 275 -10.47 -5.66 24.41
C SER A 275 -10.06 -5.61 22.94
N ASN A 276 -8.81 -5.34 22.56
CA ASN A 276 -8.45 -5.48 21.15
C ASN A 276 -8.58 -6.93 20.64
N GLU A 277 -8.36 -7.92 21.49
CA GLU A 277 -8.48 -9.34 21.14
C GLU A 277 -9.96 -9.76 21.01
N ASP A 278 -10.85 -9.31 21.88
CA ASP A 278 -12.28 -9.66 21.85
C ASP A 278 -13.02 -8.97 20.69
N ALA A 279 -12.64 -7.75 20.32
CA ALA A 279 -13.23 -7.04 19.18
C ALA A 279 -12.80 -7.63 17.82
N VAL A 280 -11.63 -8.27 17.74
CA VAL A 280 -11.18 -9.01 16.56
C VAL A 280 -11.92 -10.35 16.45
N ALA A 281 -12.22 -11.00 17.55
CA ALA A 281 -12.91 -12.30 17.61
C ALA A 281 -14.37 -12.25 17.14
N THR A 282 -15.04 -11.09 17.17
CA THR A 282 -16.44 -10.95 16.75
C THR A 282 -16.64 -10.61 15.26
N ARG A 283 -15.58 -10.31 14.53
CA ARG A 283 -15.68 -9.98 13.09
C ARG A 283 -15.78 -11.25 12.25
N ARG A 284 -16.60 -11.19 11.19
CA ARG A 284 -16.57 -12.24 10.18
C ARG A 284 -15.17 -12.30 9.58
N PRO A 285 -14.62 -13.51 9.39
CA PRO A 285 -13.34 -13.65 8.70
C PRO A 285 -13.48 -13.08 7.27
N PRO A 286 -12.39 -12.56 6.70
CA PRO A 286 -12.39 -12.07 5.33
C PRO A 286 -12.90 -13.13 4.36
N ARG A 287 -13.69 -12.72 3.37
CA ARG A 287 -14.20 -13.61 2.32
C ARG A 287 -14.01 -12.98 0.95
N SER A 288 -13.60 -13.80 0.00
CA SER A 288 -13.43 -13.45 -1.39
C SER A 288 -14.33 -14.31 -2.27
N THR A 289 -14.93 -13.72 -3.28
CA THR A 289 -15.70 -14.46 -4.28
C THR A 289 -14.85 -15.50 -4.99
N LEU A 290 -13.63 -15.14 -5.40
CA LEU A 290 -12.69 -16.09 -5.98
C LEU A 290 -12.20 -17.10 -4.94
N GLY A 291 -12.02 -16.68 -3.67
CA GLY A 291 -11.67 -17.57 -2.58
C GLY A 291 -12.72 -18.67 -2.37
N LEU A 292 -14.00 -18.36 -2.43
CA LEU A 292 -15.07 -19.36 -2.36
C LEU A 292 -15.05 -20.35 -3.53
N LEU A 293 -14.65 -19.91 -4.72
CA LEU A 293 -14.43 -20.82 -5.86
C LEU A 293 -13.20 -21.72 -5.63
N VAL A 294 -12.13 -21.16 -5.09
CA VAL A 294 -10.91 -21.89 -4.71
C VAL A 294 -11.23 -22.94 -3.62
N ASP A 295 -12.05 -22.61 -2.62
CA ASP A 295 -12.49 -23.56 -1.58
C ASP A 295 -13.24 -24.76 -2.20
N ARG A 296 -14.04 -24.51 -3.25
CA ARG A 296 -14.83 -25.55 -3.92
C ARG A 296 -14.03 -26.42 -4.87
N ASP A 297 -13.18 -25.79 -5.71
CA ASP A 297 -12.58 -26.45 -6.87
C ASP A 297 -11.06 -26.70 -6.69
N GLY A 298 -10.48 -26.17 -5.62
CA GLY A 298 -9.04 -26.20 -5.34
C GLY A 298 -8.28 -25.01 -5.92
N PRO A 299 -7.12 -24.65 -5.33
CA PRO A 299 -6.36 -23.46 -5.72
C PRO A 299 -5.82 -23.53 -7.15
N GLU A 300 -5.49 -24.71 -7.66
CA GLU A 300 -4.97 -24.93 -9.01
C GLU A 300 -6.03 -24.65 -10.10
N ALA A 301 -7.31 -24.77 -9.77
CA ALA A 301 -8.40 -24.56 -10.73
C ALA A 301 -8.60 -23.10 -11.13
N LEU A 302 -8.10 -22.13 -10.32
CA LEU A 302 -8.42 -20.71 -10.50
C LEU A 302 -8.04 -20.19 -11.89
N GLY A 303 -6.91 -20.60 -12.44
CA GLY A 303 -6.48 -20.18 -13.78
C GLY A 303 -7.47 -20.57 -14.89
N GLY A 304 -8.01 -21.79 -14.82
CA GLY A 304 -9.05 -22.28 -15.73
C GLY A 304 -10.37 -21.51 -15.57
N LEU A 305 -10.81 -21.27 -14.33
CA LEU A 305 -12.02 -20.51 -14.03
C LEU A 305 -11.94 -19.07 -14.55
N LEU A 306 -10.77 -18.42 -14.44
CA LEU A 306 -10.55 -17.08 -14.99
C LEU A 306 -10.62 -17.06 -16.50
N ALA A 307 -10.14 -18.13 -17.18
CA ALA A 307 -10.21 -18.27 -18.64
C ALA A 307 -11.63 -18.44 -19.18
N GLU A 308 -12.57 -18.94 -18.37
CA GLU A 308 -14.01 -18.97 -18.72
C GLU A 308 -14.64 -17.57 -18.66
N LEU A 309 -14.01 -16.64 -17.93
CA LEU A 309 -14.57 -15.30 -17.67
C LEU A 309 -13.98 -14.20 -18.56
N GLY A 310 -12.83 -14.43 -19.21
CA GLY A 310 -12.19 -13.42 -20.05
C GLY A 310 -10.93 -13.91 -20.74
N ASP A 311 -10.36 -13.03 -21.55
CA ASP A 311 -9.15 -13.27 -22.36
C ASP A 311 -7.85 -12.96 -21.60
N GLY A 312 -7.97 -12.34 -20.40
CA GLY A 312 -6.87 -12.06 -19.49
C GLY A 312 -7.40 -11.69 -18.11
N ALA A 313 -6.54 -11.79 -17.09
CA ALA A 313 -6.92 -11.50 -15.72
C ALA A 313 -5.87 -10.71 -14.95
N ILE A 314 -6.34 -9.87 -14.01
CA ILE A 314 -5.54 -9.19 -12.99
C ILE A 314 -6.16 -9.52 -11.63
N VAL A 315 -5.38 -10.13 -10.74
CA VAL A 315 -5.89 -10.69 -9.47
C VAL A 315 -5.10 -10.16 -8.28
N ASP A 316 -5.82 -9.67 -7.27
CA ASP A 316 -5.27 -9.31 -5.96
C ASP A 316 -5.12 -10.56 -5.10
N THR A 317 -3.92 -11.13 -5.08
CA THR A 317 -3.64 -12.35 -4.31
C THR A 317 -3.72 -12.15 -2.80
N ARG A 318 -3.57 -10.91 -2.31
CA ARG A 318 -3.67 -10.59 -0.87
C ARG A 318 -5.09 -10.81 -0.34
N VAL A 319 -6.11 -10.62 -1.19
CA VAL A 319 -7.50 -10.93 -0.84
C VAL A 319 -7.71 -12.44 -0.71
N LEU A 320 -7.11 -13.22 -1.59
CA LEU A 320 -7.17 -14.68 -1.53
C LEU A 320 -6.41 -15.22 -0.30
N MET A 321 -5.24 -14.65 0.00
CA MET A 321 -4.49 -15.01 1.22
C MET A 321 -5.29 -14.66 2.49
N ALA A 322 -5.93 -13.49 2.54
CA ALA A 322 -6.77 -13.12 3.67
C ALA A 322 -7.99 -14.03 3.82
N HIS A 323 -8.57 -14.51 2.72
CA HIS A 323 -9.62 -15.51 2.73
C HIS A 323 -9.15 -16.84 3.33
N GLN A 324 -7.95 -17.29 2.95
CA GLN A 324 -7.37 -18.58 3.35
C GLN A 324 -6.79 -18.56 4.76
N PHE A 325 -6.00 -17.51 5.08
CA PHE A 325 -5.20 -17.46 6.30
C PHE A 325 -5.74 -16.48 7.35
N GLY A 326 -6.80 -15.75 7.04
CA GLY A 326 -7.32 -14.68 7.89
C GLY A 326 -6.72 -13.30 7.61
N ALA A 327 -7.22 -12.27 8.32
CA ALA A 327 -6.82 -10.88 8.09
C ALA A 327 -5.43 -10.53 8.65
N ASP A 328 -4.94 -11.31 9.62
CA ASP A 328 -3.63 -11.08 10.22
C ASP A 328 -2.51 -11.59 9.32
N GLU A 329 -1.71 -10.66 8.81
CA GLU A 329 -0.60 -10.97 7.92
C GLU A 329 0.54 -11.73 8.59
N ALA A 330 0.61 -11.76 9.93
CA ALA A 330 1.58 -12.56 10.65
C ALA A 330 1.37 -14.07 10.42
N GLY A 331 0.12 -14.48 10.13
CA GLY A 331 -0.23 -15.85 9.76
C GLY A 331 -0.06 -16.19 8.28
N TRP A 332 0.35 -15.23 7.45
CA TRP A 332 0.50 -15.45 6.01
C TRP A 332 1.85 -16.08 5.65
N PRO A 333 1.98 -16.66 4.43
CA PRO A 333 3.26 -17.09 3.93
C PRO A 333 4.33 -15.99 3.99
N PRO A 334 5.62 -16.33 4.16
CA PRO A 334 6.72 -15.37 4.25
C PRO A 334 6.72 -14.37 3.08
N ALA A 335 7.35 -13.20 3.28
CA ALA A 335 7.43 -12.16 2.26
C ALA A 335 8.02 -12.67 0.94
N GLU A 336 9.07 -13.49 1.00
CA GLU A 336 9.70 -14.09 -0.18
C GLU A 336 8.72 -14.94 -1.00
N ASP A 337 7.88 -15.77 -0.34
CA ASP A 337 6.83 -16.57 -1.00
C ASP A 337 5.79 -15.66 -1.66
N ARG A 338 5.36 -14.60 -0.97
CA ARG A 338 4.39 -13.63 -1.50
C ARG A 338 4.95 -12.85 -2.68
N PHE A 339 6.23 -12.54 -2.67
CA PHE A 339 6.93 -11.86 -3.77
C PHE A 339 7.13 -12.79 -4.97
N ALA A 340 7.45 -14.06 -4.71
CA ALA A 340 7.49 -15.08 -5.76
C ALA A 340 6.09 -15.29 -6.39
N ALA A 341 5.03 -15.22 -5.58
CA ALA A 341 3.65 -15.30 -6.05
C ALA A 341 3.29 -14.15 -7.01
N ASP A 342 3.71 -12.92 -6.72
CA ASP A 342 3.45 -11.76 -7.58
C ASP A 342 4.16 -11.87 -8.95
N LEU A 343 5.28 -12.57 -8.99
CA LEU A 343 6.02 -12.84 -10.22
C LEU A 343 5.60 -14.16 -10.92
N LEU A 344 4.63 -14.89 -10.36
CA LEU A 344 4.18 -16.22 -10.81
C LEU A 344 5.31 -17.24 -10.90
N LEU A 345 6.11 -17.34 -9.83
CA LEU A 345 7.24 -18.25 -9.69
C LEU A 345 6.93 -19.37 -8.64
N PRO A 346 6.03 -20.33 -8.93
CA PRO A 346 5.59 -21.33 -7.96
C PRO A 346 6.73 -22.20 -7.42
N ASP A 347 7.78 -22.44 -8.23
CA ASP A 347 8.94 -23.25 -7.84
C ASP A 347 9.78 -22.61 -6.70
N ARG A 348 9.53 -21.31 -6.40
CA ARG A 348 10.17 -20.57 -5.32
C ARG A 348 9.29 -20.39 -4.09
N ILE A 349 8.06 -20.91 -4.11
CA ILE A 349 7.10 -20.78 -3.01
C ILE A 349 7.18 -22.02 -2.12
N ALA A 350 7.44 -21.82 -0.83
CA ALA A 350 7.49 -22.90 0.16
C ALA A 350 6.08 -23.34 0.60
N ASP A 351 5.17 -22.39 0.78
CA ASP A 351 3.79 -22.66 1.18
C ASP A 351 3.04 -23.48 0.12
N PRO A 352 2.48 -24.66 0.47
CA PRO A 352 1.88 -25.56 -0.52
C PRO A 352 0.59 -25.01 -1.14
N TRP A 353 -0.25 -24.30 -0.37
CA TRP A 353 -1.48 -23.73 -0.90
C TRP A 353 -1.19 -22.60 -1.87
N LEU A 354 -0.30 -21.69 -1.49
CA LEU A 354 0.09 -20.56 -2.34
C LEU A 354 0.81 -21.06 -3.61
N ARG A 355 1.66 -22.07 -3.49
CA ARG A 355 2.31 -22.72 -4.64
C ARG A 355 1.29 -23.28 -5.62
N ALA A 356 0.29 -24.02 -5.13
CA ALA A 356 -0.78 -24.61 -5.95
C ALA A 356 -1.59 -23.52 -6.66
N LEU A 357 -1.98 -22.47 -5.94
CA LEU A 357 -2.68 -21.31 -6.50
C LEU A 357 -1.87 -20.66 -7.63
N ILE A 358 -0.59 -20.41 -7.39
CA ILE A 358 0.28 -19.72 -8.36
C ILE A 358 0.61 -20.62 -9.54
N THR A 359 0.70 -21.93 -9.34
CA THR A 359 0.80 -22.91 -10.45
C THR A 359 -0.41 -22.79 -11.36
N GLY A 360 -1.62 -22.81 -10.81
CA GLY A 360 -2.85 -22.67 -11.61
C GLY A 360 -2.94 -21.34 -12.36
N LEU A 361 -2.50 -20.25 -11.74
CA LEU A 361 -2.48 -18.93 -12.40
C LEU A 361 -1.39 -18.81 -13.48
N ARG A 362 -0.20 -19.41 -13.25
CA ARG A 362 0.90 -19.43 -14.23
C ARG A 362 0.52 -20.22 -15.48
N ASP A 363 -0.10 -21.37 -15.28
CA ASP A 363 -0.42 -22.34 -16.33
C ASP A 363 -1.80 -22.06 -16.97
N ALA A 364 -2.47 -20.98 -16.58
CA ALA A 364 -3.72 -20.54 -17.19
C ALA A 364 -3.59 -20.36 -18.70
N PRO A 365 -4.61 -20.73 -19.51
CA PRO A 365 -4.58 -20.54 -20.95
C PRO A 365 -4.62 -19.07 -21.40
N ILE A 366 -4.87 -18.17 -20.46
CA ILE A 366 -4.89 -16.70 -20.65
C ILE A 366 -3.74 -16.05 -19.85
N PRO A 367 -3.27 -14.85 -20.22
CA PRO A 367 -2.30 -14.12 -19.41
C PRO A 367 -2.95 -13.64 -18.11
N VAL A 368 -2.32 -13.99 -16.99
CA VAL A 368 -2.74 -13.55 -15.65
C VAL A 368 -1.62 -12.72 -15.03
N LEU A 369 -1.98 -11.59 -14.42
CA LEU A 369 -1.13 -10.86 -13.48
C LEU A 369 -1.66 -11.08 -12.06
N ALA A 370 -0.77 -11.41 -11.16
CA ALA A 370 -1.04 -11.61 -9.74
C ALA A 370 -0.27 -10.56 -8.94
N GLY A 371 -0.87 -10.02 -7.88
CA GLY A 371 -0.15 -9.02 -7.07
C GLY A 371 -1.00 -8.42 -5.95
N GLY A 372 -0.55 -7.30 -5.43
CA GLY A 372 -1.21 -6.58 -4.35
C GLY A 372 -2.02 -5.36 -4.79
N HIS A 373 -2.26 -4.48 -3.83
CA HIS A 373 -3.08 -3.28 -4.02
C HIS A 373 -2.57 -2.35 -5.14
N THR A 374 -1.26 -2.19 -5.27
CA THR A 374 -0.67 -1.36 -6.34
C THR A 374 -1.10 -1.86 -7.71
N LEU A 375 -1.05 -3.16 -7.97
CA LEU A 375 -1.43 -3.77 -9.25
C LEU A 375 -2.91 -3.52 -9.59
N VAL A 376 -3.84 -3.86 -8.69
CA VAL A 376 -5.30 -3.76 -8.94
C VAL A 376 -5.85 -2.34 -8.73
N GLY A 377 -5.04 -1.45 -8.21
CA GLY A 377 -5.34 -0.04 -7.96
C GLY A 377 -4.68 0.88 -9.00
N PRO A 378 -3.75 1.75 -8.58
CA PRO A 378 -3.14 2.75 -9.46
C PRO A 378 -2.27 2.13 -10.57
N GLY A 379 -1.69 0.94 -10.36
CA GLY A 379 -0.85 0.24 -11.34
C GLY A 379 -1.58 -0.11 -12.64
N ILE A 380 -2.90 -0.35 -12.60
CA ILE A 380 -3.70 -0.58 -13.80
C ILE A 380 -3.59 0.60 -14.78
N ARG A 381 -3.49 1.83 -14.26
CA ARG A 381 -3.32 3.01 -15.11
C ARG A 381 -2.00 3.00 -15.87
N LEU A 382 -0.95 2.43 -15.27
CA LEU A 382 0.34 2.24 -15.96
C LEU A 382 0.25 1.19 -17.07
N LEU A 383 -0.60 0.18 -16.91
CA LEU A 383 -0.87 -0.79 -17.95
C LEU A 383 -1.67 -0.17 -19.11
N ALA A 384 -2.69 0.64 -18.81
CA ALA A 384 -3.57 1.25 -19.79
C ALA A 384 -2.94 2.46 -20.53
N THR A 385 -2.13 3.30 -19.85
CA THR A 385 -1.57 4.53 -20.44
C THR A 385 -0.41 4.31 -21.41
N ARG A 386 0.22 3.14 -21.43
CA ARG A 386 1.29 2.81 -22.39
C ARG A 386 0.76 2.33 -23.77
N ILE A 387 -0.56 2.40 -23.97
CA ILE A 387 -1.22 2.00 -25.22
C ILE A 387 -1.35 3.18 -26.21
N ALA A 388 -1.07 4.41 -25.78
CA ALA A 388 -1.21 5.64 -26.60
C ALA A 388 0.06 6.00 -27.36
#